data_e9d8458455cbd7dbce7e6fe4c4fd99ea
#
_entry.id   e9d8458455cbd7dbce7e6fe4c4fd99ea
#
_cell.length_a   1.000
_cell.length_b   1.000
_cell.length_c   1.000
_cell.angle_alpha   90.00
_cell.angle_beta   90.00
_cell.angle_gamma   90.00
#
_symmetry.space_group_name_H-M   'P 1'
#
loop_
_entity.id
_entity.type
_entity.pdbx_description
1 polymer ?
#
loop_
_entity_poly.entity_id
_entity_poly.type
_entity_poly.pdbx_seq_one_letter_code
_entity_poly.pdbx_strand_id
1 'polypeptide(L)'
;MRILVVDDERPLREVLRRALSLGGYEVQLAETGLAALDGVATGMPDAMVLDLGLPDIDGLDVCRRLRGRGDRVPILMLTARDAVADRIDGLDAGADDYLVKPFDVDELKARLRALVRRSSGTAAEGLAFGPLRLDPGRHGVLVGERFIELTRTEFQLLELLMLNPERVLPHDLIYERVWGYDFGPASNALRVYVGYLRRKLETAGAPALIHTVRGVGYALRAP
;
A
#
# COMPACT_ATOMS: atom_id res chain seq x y z
N MET A 1 17.83 7.54 -3.37
CA MET A 1 16.38 7.35 -3.13
C MET A 1 15.92 8.38 -2.13
N ARG A 2 14.87 9.15 -2.48
CA ARG A 2 14.34 10.27 -1.69
C ARG A 2 13.12 9.82 -0.89
N ILE A 3 13.13 10.07 0.41
CA ILE A 3 12.01 9.78 1.31
C ILE A 3 11.49 11.09 1.89
N LEU A 4 10.21 11.34 1.76
CA LEU A 4 9.53 12.44 2.44
C LEU A 4 8.98 11.93 3.78
N VAL A 5 9.43 12.51 4.89
CA VAL A 5 8.93 12.21 6.24
C VAL A 5 8.05 13.36 6.70
N VAL A 6 6.80 13.04 7.00
CA VAL A 6 5.75 13.98 7.38
C VAL A 6 5.23 13.61 8.77
N ASP A 7 5.50 14.44 9.75
CA ASP A 7 5.07 14.27 11.15
C ASP A 7 5.16 15.64 11.83
N ASP A 8 4.29 16.00 12.73
CA ASP A 8 4.33 17.27 13.43
C ASP A 8 5.32 17.27 14.60
N GLU A 9 5.67 16.09 15.12
CA GLU A 9 6.62 15.91 16.20
C GLU A 9 8.07 16.07 15.72
N ARG A 10 8.68 17.22 15.96
CA ARG A 10 10.08 17.50 15.60
C ARG A 10 11.08 16.44 16.08
N PRO A 11 11.01 15.92 17.33
CA PRO A 11 11.92 14.87 17.78
C PRO A 11 11.85 13.61 16.93
N LEU A 12 10.65 13.17 16.58
CA LEU A 12 10.46 11.98 15.75
C LEU A 12 10.99 12.19 14.33
N ARG A 13 10.70 13.34 13.71
CA ARG A 13 11.28 13.68 12.39
C ARG A 13 12.80 13.63 12.39
N GLU A 14 13.47 14.16 13.43
CA GLU A 14 14.93 14.15 13.51
C GLU A 14 15.50 12.75 13.72
N VAL A 15 14.85 11.90 14.51
CA VAL A 15 15.23 10.49 14.68
C VAL A 15 15.11 9.76 13.35
N LEU A 16 13.97 9.89 12.65
CA LEU A 16 13.74 9.25 11.36
C LEU A 16 14.71 9.76 10.29
N ARG A 17 14.95 11.07 10.24
CA ARG A 17 15.92 11.65 9.31
C ARG A 17 17.31 11.01 9.49
N ARG A 18 17.82 10.97 10.72
CA ARG A 18 19.13 10.37 11.02
C ARG A 18 19.18 8.89 10.66
N ALA A 19 18.16 8.13 11.07
CA ALA A 19 18.12 6.70 10.87
C ALA A 19 18.02 6.32 9.39
N LEU A 20 17.25 7.07 8.61
CA LEU A 20 17.10 6.86 7.17
C LEU A 20 18.33 7.35 6.39
N SER A 21 18.92 8.50 6.77
CA SER A 21 20.16 8.99 6.14
C SER A 21 21.33 8.03 6.34
N LEU A 22 21.46 7.42 7.53
CA LEU A 22 22.42 6.34 7.77
C LEU A 22 22.17 5.10 6.91
N GLY A 23 20.92 4.88 6.50
CA GLY A 23 20.51 3.84 5.55
C GLY A 23 20.74 4.21 4.08
N GLY A 24 21.37 5.35 3.80
CA GLY A 24 21.67 5.80 2.43
C GLY A 24 20.50 6.50 1.71
N TYR A 25 19.46 6.91 2.43
CA TYR A 25 18.34 7.65 1.87
C TYR A 25 18.57 9.17 1.95
N GLU A 26 18.14 9.89 0.93
CA GLU A 26 17.97 11.34 0.96
C GLU A 26 16.62 11.64 1.63
N VAL A 27 16.61 12.42 2.70
CA VAL A 27 15.41 12.63 3.51
C VAL A 27 14.97 14.09 3.44
N GLN A 28 13.73 14.30 3.00
CA GLN A 28 13.02 15.57 3.09
C GLN A 28 12.05 15.51 4.27
N LEU A 29 11.84 16.64 4.95
CA LEU A 29 10.97 16.75 6.11
C LEU A 29 9.81 17.71 5.82
N ALA A 30 8.62 17.35 6.28
CA ALA A 30 7.45 18.22 6.33
C ALA A 30 6.80 18.15 7.71
N GLU A 31 6.21 19.26 8.17
CA GLU A 31 5.58 19.36 9.49
C GLU A 31 4.06 19.34 9.41
N THR A 32 3.52 19.49 8.21
CA THR A 32 2.08 19.65 7.97
C THR A 32 1.66 18.87 6.72
N GLY A 33 0.38 18.57 6.61
CA GLY A 33 -0.16 17.90 5.45
C GLY A 33 -0.10 18.76 4.18
N LEU A 34 -0.25 20.07 4.28
CA LEU A 34 -0.08 20.97 3.12
C LEU A 34 1.37 20.95 2.64
N ALA A 35 2.34 21.03 3.55
CA ALA A 35 3.76 20.92 3.20
C ALA A 35 4.10 19.55 2.58
N ALA A 36 3.41 18.49 3.00
CA ALA A 36 3.55 17.17 2.39
C ALA A 36 3.08 17.15 0.92
N LEU A 37 1.92 17.75 0.65
CA LEU A 37 1.39 17.86 -0.72
C LEU A 37 2.33 18.65 -1.64
N ASP A 38 2.88 19.76 -1.15
CA ASP A 38 3.86 20.57 -1.88
C ASP A 38 5.18 19.80 -2.08
N GLY A 39 5.63 19.07 -1.06
CA GLY A 39 6.82 18.24 -1.12
C GLY A 39 6.73 17.14 -2.17
N VAL A 40 5.56 16.52 -2.34
CA VAL A 40 5.33 15.54 -3.42
C VAL A 40 5.36 16.23 -4.78
N ALA A 41 4.67 17.37 -4.92
CA ALA A 41 4.57 18.08 -6.19
C ALA A 41 5.92 18.61 -6.71
N THR A 42 6.80 19.05 -5.81
CA THR A 42 8.08 19.67 -6.17
C THR A 42 9.27 18.71 -6.08
N GLY A 43 9.26 17.81 -5.09
CA GLY A 43 10.37 16.93 -4.74
C GLY A 43 10.35 15.56 -5.41
N MET A 44 9.19 15.11 -5.88
CA MET A 44 8.96 13.76 -6.46
C MET A 44 9.64 12.66 -5.63
N PRO A 45 9.24 12.46 -4.36
CA PRO A 45 9.86 11.45 -3.50
C PRO A 45 9.56 10.03 -4.01
N ASP A 46 10.50 9.12 -3.77
CA ASP A 46 10.34 7.70 -4.12
C ASP A 46 9.40 6.97 -3.14
N ALA A 47 9.25 7.49 -1.92
CA ALA A 47 8.25 7.07 -0.94
C ALA A 47 8.00 8.16 0.10
N MET A 48 6.87 8.07 0.81
CA MET A 48 6.48 8.97 1.89
C MET A 48 6.19 8.18 3.16
N VAL A 49 6.67 8.69 4.29
CA VAL A 49 6.26 8.31 5.64
C VAL A 49 5.32 9.40 6.12
N LEU A 50 4.08 9.08 6.45
CA LEU A 50 3.03 10.05 6.70
C LEU A 50 2.34 9.78 8.03
N ASP A 51 2.41 10.73 8.95
CA ASP A 51 1.61 10.69 10.17
C ASP A 51 0.15 11.02 9.91
N LEU A 52 -0.75 10.40 10.67
CA LEU A 52 -2.18 10.70 10.64
C LEU A 52 -2.51 12.01 11.35
N GLY A 53 -1.90 12.25 12.51
CA GLY A 53 -2.26 13.33 13.43
C GLY A 53 -1.60 14.66 13.08
N LEU A 54 -1.74 15.15 11.84
CA LEU A 54 -1.15 16.42 11.43
C LEU A 54 -2.00 17.62 11.85
N PRO A 55 -1.39 18.80 12.10
CA PRO A 55 -2.08 19.95 12.71
C PRO A 55 -3.03 20.71 11.77
N ASP A 56 -2.88 20.57 10.45
CA ASP A 56 -3.63 21.32 9.44
C ASP A 56 -4.68 20.48 8.72
N ILE A 57 -4.26 19.39 8.11
CA ILE A 57 -5.14 18.42 7.46
C ILE A 57 -4.71 17.02 7.88
N ASP A 58 -5.68 16.14 8.14
CA ASP A 58 -5.45 14.76 8.53
C ASP A 58 -4.64 14.01 7.45
N GLY A 59 -3.74 13.13 7.86
CA GLY A 59 -2.93 12.33 6.94
C GLY A 59 -3.77 11.48 5.98
N LEU A 60 -4.98 11.07 6.37
CA LEU A 60 -5.92 10.40 5.45
C LEU A 60 -6.35 11.33 4.32
N ASP A 61 -6.58 12.60 4.62
CA ASP A 61 -6.97 13.58 3.60
C ASP A 61 -5.80 13.93 2.67
N VAL A 62 -4.57 13.97 3.20
CA VAL A 62 -3.36 14.08 2.37
C VAL A 62 -3.31 12.91 1.37
N CYS A 63 -3.49 11.69 1.86
CA CYS A 63 -3.48 10.49 1.03
C CYS A 63 -4.57 10.53 -0.05
N ARG A 64 -5.83 10.83 0.34
CA ARG A 64 -6.95 10.96 -0.61
C ARG A 64 -6.69 12.02 -1.68
N ARG A 65 -6.14 13.18 -1.31
CA ARG A 65 -5.81 14.26 -2.27
C ARG A 65 -4.73 13.85 -3.24
N LEU A 66 -3.69 13.16 -2.78
CA LEU A 66 -2.63 12.62 -3.66
C LEU A 66 -3.22 11.61 -4.65
N ARG A 67 -3.98 10.64 -4.16
CA ARG A 67 -4.62 9.63 -5.03
C ARG A 67 -5.63 10.25 -6.00
N GLY A 68 -6.40 11.24 -5.56
CA GLY A 68 -7.34 11.99 -6.42
C GLY A 68 -6.66 12.81 -7.53
N ARG A 69 -5.37 13.17 -7.36
CA ARG A 69 -4.54 13.82 -8.41
C ARG A 69 -3.83 12.80 -9.32
N GLY A 70 -3.97 11.50 -9.05
CA GLY A 70 -3.25 10.44 -9.76
C GLY A 70 -1.82 10.23 -9.26
N ASP A 71 -1.41 10.85 -8.16
CA ASP A 71 -0.09 10.62 -7.55
C ASP A 71 -0.02 9.21 -6.97
N ARG A 72 1.05 8.49 -7.32
CA ARG A 72 1.28 7.09 -6.94
C ARG A 72 2.49 6.90 -6.03
N VAL A 73 2.95 7.98 -5.42
CA VAL A 73 4.02 7.89 -4.43
C VAL A 73 3.64 6.85 -3.36
N PRO A 74 4.50 5.86 -3.09
CA PRO A 74 4.25 4.87 -2.05
C PRO A 74 4.15 5.54 -0.68
N ILE A 75 3.09 5.23 0.08
CA ILE A 75 2.81 5.86 1.37
C ILE A 75 2.83 4.81 2.47
N LEU A 76 3.77 4.95 3.41
CA LEU A 76 3.76 4.27 4.71
C LEU A 76 3.12 5.20 5.73
N MET A 77 1.95 4.83 6.23
CA MET A 77 1.23 5.63 7.20
C MET A 77 1.68 5.31 8.62
N LEU A 78 1.99 6.33 9.42
CA LEU A 78 2.23 6.20 10.86
C LEU A 78 0.93 6.48 11.61
N THR A 79 0.61 5.69 12.64
CA THR A 79 -0.60 5.88 13.42
C THR A 79 -0.40 5.53 14.88
N ALA A 80 -0.92 6.35 15.77
CA ALA A 80 -1.07 6.03 17.18
C ALA A 80 -2.37 5.26 17.48
N ARG A 81 -3.21 5.06 16.47
CA ARG A 81 -4.56 4.51 16.60
C ARG A 81 -4.53 3.01 16.39
N ASP A 82 -4.80 2.27 17.45
CA ASP A 82 -4.87 0.80 17.45
C ASP A 82 -6.20 0.24 16.93
N ALA A 83 -7.21 1.07 16.70
CA ALA A 83 -8.52 0.61 16.29
C ALA A 83 -8.48 0.04 14.86
N VAL A 84 -9.08 -1.12 14.66
CA VAL A 84 -9.22 -1.77 13.33
C VAL A 84 -9.92 -0.85 12.35
N ALA A 85 -10.85 0.00 12.82
CA ALA A 85 -11.55 0.98 11.99
C ALA A 85 -10.60 2.03 11.40
N ASP A 86 -9.69 2.60 12.19
CA ASP A 86 -8.74 3.62 11.71
C ASP A 86 -7.74 3.06 10.68
N ARG A 87 -7.40 1.78 10.78
CA ARG A 87 -6.59 1.06 9.78
C ARG A 87 -7.36 0.86 8.47
N ILE A 88 -8.66 0.59 8.58
CA ILE A 88 -9.56 0.46 7.42
C ILE A 88 -9.64 1.80 6.70
N ASP A 89 -9.86 2.90 7.43
CA ASP A 89 -9.95 4.24 6.85
C ASP A 89 -8.64 4.68 6.18
N GLY A 90 -7.47 4.31 6.76
CA GLY A 90 -6.16 4.57 6.18
C GLY A 90 -5.95 3.87 4.83
N LEU A 91 -6.37 2.62 4.76
CA LEU A 91 -6.29 1.82 3.53
C LEU A 91 -7.32 2.27 2.49
N ASP A 92 -8.53 2.66 2.91
CA ASP A 92 -9.55 3.27 2.04
C ASP A 92 -9.10 4.62 1.46
N ALA A 93 -8.26 5.35 2.19
CA ALA A 93 -7.62 6.58 1.70
C ALA A 93 -6.54 6.31 0.64
N GLY A 94 -6.10 5.07 0.43
CA GLY A 94 -5.12 4.68 -0.57
C GLY A 94 -3.67 4.64 -0.07
N ALA A 95 -3.44 4.51 1.23
CA ALA A 95 -2.10 4.18 1.77
C ALA A 95 -1.67 2.78 1.33
N ASP A 96 -0.37 2.58 1.18
CA ASP A 96 0.18 1.30 0.71
C ASP A 96 0.59 0.37 1.85
N ASP A 97 0.90 0.92 3.03
CA ASP A 97 1.18 0.18 4.27
C ASP A 97 0.96 1.11 5.47
N TYR A 98 0.91 0.54 6.66
CA TYR A 98 0.81 1.30 7.92
C TYR A 98 1.76 0.74 8.98
N LEU A 99 2.14 1.58 9.95
CA LEU A 99 2.97 1.24 11.08
C LEU A 99 2.44 1.92 12.34
N VAL A 100 2.18 1.14 13.37
CA VAL A 100 1.60 1.64 14.64
C VAL A 100 2.70 2.21 15.53
N LYS A 101 2.47 3.40 16.09
CA LYS A 101 3.32 4.00 17.13
C LYS A 101 2.98 3.36 18.50
N PRO A 102 3.97 2.99 19.33
CA PRO A 102 5.42 3.09 19.08
C PRO A 102 5.92 1.95 18.18
N PHE A 103 6.92 2.23 17.34
CA PHE A 103 7.49 1.28 16.39
C PHE A 103 9.02 1.19 16.51
N ASP A 104 9.56 0.10 16.01
CA ASP A 104 10.99 -0.07 15.81
C ASP A 104 11.43 0.59 14.50
N VAL A 105 12.55 1.32 14.53
CA VAL A 105 13.09 2.01 13.35
C VAL A 105 13.53 1.02 12.27
N ASP A 106 14.00 -0.16 12.64
CA ASP A 106 14.40 -1.18 11.68
C ASP A 106 13.18 -1.83 11.03
N GLU A 107 12.05 -1.92 11.72
CA GLU A 107 10.77 -2.28 11.13
C GLU A 107 10.34 -1.24 10.09
N LEU A 108 10.37 0.05 10.42
CA LEU A 108 10.07 1.13 9.48
C LEU A 108 10.95 1.04 8.23
N LYS A 109 12.27 0.85 8.39
CA LYS A 109 13.19 0.68 7.27
C LYS A 109 12.87 -0.54 6.42
N ALA A 110 12.51 -1.67 7.04
CA ALA A 110 12.12 -2.88 6.32
C ALA A 110 10.87 -2.67 5.48
N ARG A 111 9.86 -1.98 6.04
CA ARG A 111 8.63 -1.62 5.34
C ARG A 111 8.90 -0.67 4.17
N LEU A 112 9.69 0.37 4.37
CA LEU A 112 10.08 1.30 3.30
C LEU A 112 10.83 0.59 2.18
N ARG A 113 11.80 -0.29 2.50
CA ARG A 113 12.49 -1.10 1.47
C ARG A 113 11.51 -1.96 0.68
N ALA A 114 10.56 -2.59 1.35
CA ALA A 114 9.53 -3.38 0.71
C ALA A 114 8.66 -2.51 -0.22
N LEU A 115 8.23 -1.36 0.24
CA LEU A 115 7.45 -0.40 -0.55
C LEU A 115 8.17 0.03 -1.82
N VAL A 116 9.43 0.37 -1.75
CA VAL A 116 10.18 0.91 -2.90
C VAL A 116 10.64 -0.18 -3.87
N ARG A 117 11.13 -1.33 -3.38
CA ARG A 117 11.55 -2.47 -4.23
C ARG A 117 10.45 -2.85 -5.24
N ARG A 118 9.23 -2.68 -4.86
CA ARG A 118 8.05 -2.99 -5.65
C ARG A 118 7.80 -1.99 -6.80
N SER A 119 8.51 -0.82 -6.85
CA SER A 119 8.36 0.17 -7.93
C SER A 119 9.03 -0.22 -9.24
N SER A 120 9.87 -1.23 -9.24
CA SER A 120 10.60 -1.73 -10.43
C SER A 120 9.98 -2.98 -11.04
N GLY A 121 8.65 -3.11 -11.00
CA GLY A 121 7.93 -4.29 -11.46
C GLY A 121 8.13 -4.61 -12.93
N THR A 122 8.69 -5.78 -13.16
CA THR A 122 8.75 -6.45 -14.45
C THR A 122 7.77 -7.62 -14.44
N ALA A 123 7.09 -7.87 -15.56
CA ALA A 123 6.48 -9.14 -15.94
C ALA A 123 4.97 -9.34 -15.88
N ALA A 124 4.14 -8.30 -15.80
CA ALA A 124 2.68 -8.52 -15.86
C ALA A 124 2.03 -8.21 -17.22
N GLU A 125 2.83 -7.92 -18.27
CA GLU A 125 2.26 -7.73 -19.62
C GLU A 125 1.59 -9.03 -20.11
N GLY A 126 0.27 -8.95 -20.31
CA GLY A 126 -0.52 -10.07 -20.79
C GLY A 126 -1.10 -11.01 -19.72
N LEU A 127 -0.93 -10.72 -18.43
CA LEU A 127 -1.52 -11.57 -17.38
C LEU A 127 -3.04 -11.42 -17.36
N ALA A 128 -3.74 -12.52 -17.64
CA ALA A 128 -5.21 -12.56 -17.70
C ALA A 128 -5.76 -13.78 -16.96
N PHE A 129 -6.94 -13.61 -16.34
CA PHE A 129 -7.70 -14.69 -15.72
C PHE A 129 -9.20 -14.41 -15.80
N GLY A 130 -9.94 -15.23 -16.52
CA GLY A 130 -11.35 -14.99 -16.81
C GLY A 130 -11.57 -13.63 -17.45
N PRO A 131 -12.43 -12.76 -16.89
CA PRO A 131 -12.66 -11.42 -17.41
C PRO A 131 -11.57 -10.41 -17.03
N LEU A 132 -10.60 -10.79 -16.20
CA LEU A 132 -9.55 -9.91 -15.69
C LEU A 132 -8.34 -9.88 -16.62
N ARG A 133 -7.82 -8.68 -16.89
CA ARG A 133 -6.52 -8.47 -17.57
C ARG A 133 -5.76 -7.38 -16.85
N LEU A 134 -4.59 -7.70 -16.29
CA LEU A 134 -3.73 -6.70 -15.66
C LEU A 134 -3.16 -5.71 -16.69
N ASP A 135 -3.11 -4.46 -16.28
CA ASP A 135 -2.46 -3.37 -17.01
C ASP A 135 -1.38 -2.73 -16.12
N PRO A 136 -0.13 -3.22 -16.23
CA PRO A 136 0.97 -2.71 -15.40
C PRO A 136 1.31 -1.25 -15.72
N GLY A 137 1.18 -0.84 -16.98
CA GLY A 137 1.48 0.53 -17.40
C GLY A 137 0.56 1.55 -16.74
N ARG A 138 -0.70 1.17 -16.49
CA ARG A 138 -1.70 2.00 -15.83
C ARG A 138 -1.93 1.65 -14.35
N HIS A 139 -1.20 0.66 -13.81
CA HIS A 139 -1.36 0.13 -12.45
C HIS A 139 -2.82 -0.19 -12.12
N GLY A 140 -3.46 -1.03 -12.97
CA GLY A 140 -4.85 -1.36 -12.80
C GLY A 140 -5.20 -2.70 -13.43
N VAL A 141 -6.50 -2.97 -13.51
CA VAL A 141 -7.04 -4.18 -14.11
C VAL A 141 -8.22 -3.81 -15.02
N LEU A 142 -8.29 -4.45 -16.17
CA LEU A 142 -9.48 -4.45 -17.01
C LEU A 142 -10.39 -5.59 -16.55
N VAL A 143 -11.67 -5.30 -16.36
CA VAL A 143 -12.75 -6.27 -16.21
C VAL A 143 -13.61 -6.19 -17.47
N GLY A 144 -13.40 -7.13 -18.40
CA GLY A 144 -13.86 -6.94 -19.77
C GLY A 144 -13.23 -5.69 -20.40
N GLU A 145 -14.06 -4.68 -20.74
CA GLU A 145 -13.60 -3.39 -21.27
C GLU A 145 -13.45 -2.29 -20.20
N ARG A 146 -13.91 -2.53 -18.99
CA ARG A 146 -13.91 -1.54 -17.92
C ARG A 146 -12.59 -1.53 -17.17
N PHE A 147 -11.85 -0.41 -17.24
CA PHE A 147 -10.63 -0.22 -16.48
C PHE A 147 -10.93 0.18 -15.02
N ILE A 148 -10.19 -0.44 -14.10
CA ILE A 148 -10.24 -0.16 -12.66
C ILE A 148 -8.83 0.18 -12.20
N GLU A 149 -8.69 1.34 -11.60
CA GLU A 149 -7.46 1.75 -10.96
C GLU A 149 -7.28 1.01 -9.63
N LEU A 150 -6.09 0.45 -9.43
CA LEU A 150 -5.71 -0.22 -8.19
C LEU A 150 -4.62 0.59 -7.49
N THR A 151 -4.67 0.60 -6.16
CA THR A 151 -3.49 1.00 -5.40
C THR A 151 -2.37 0.00 -5.67
N ARG A 152 -1.16 0.39 -5.33
CA ARG A 152 0.00 -0.47 -5.55
C ARG A 152 -0.13 -1.84 -4.89
N THR A 153 -0.55 -1.86 -3.62
CA THR A 153 -0.72 -3.10 -2.85
C THR A 153 -1.85 -3.97 -3.41
N GLU A 154 -2.96 -3.36 -3.81
CA GLU A 154 -4.06 -4.07 -4.49
C GLU A 154 -3.59 -4.70 -5.81
N PHE A 155 -2.82 -3.94 -6.61
CA PHE A 155 -2.26 -4.44 -7.86
C PHE A 155 -1.35 -5.65 -7.63
N GLN A 156 -0.41 -5.55 -6.69
CA GLN A 156 0.52 -6.65 -6.37
C GLN A 156 -0.18 -7.87 -5.81
N LEU A 157 -1.18 -7.68 -4.96
CA LEU A 157 -1.98 -8.79 -4.44
C LEU A 157 -2.75 -9.49 -5.56
N LEU A 158 -3.37 -8.72 -6.45
CA LEU A 158 -4.06 -9.29 -7.61
C LEU A 158 -3.10 -9.97 -8.57
N GLU A 159 -1.95 -9.35 -8.87
CA GLU A 159 -0.89 -9.93 -9.68
C GLU A 159 -0.40 -11.28 -9.12
N LEU A 160 -0.10 -11.33 -7.82
CA LEU A 160 0.33 -12.55 -7.15
C LEU A 160 -0.71 -13.67 -7.26
N LEU A 161 -1.99 -13.33 -7.07
CA LEU A 161 -3.09 -14.29 -7.23
C LEU A 161 -3.23 -14.75 -8.67
N MET A 162 -3.11 -13.85 -9.65
CA MET A 162 -3.21 -14.18 -11.07
C MET A 162 -2.00 -14.97 -11.61
N LEU A 163 -0.83 -14.82 -11.00
CA LEU A 163 0.35 -15.66 -11.29
C LEU A 163 0.20 -17.09 -10.75
N ASN A 164 -0.74 -17.32 -9.84
CA ASN A 164 -0.99 -18.62 -9.21
C ASN A 164 -2.47 -19.02 -9.28
N PRO A 165 -3.06 -19.07 -10.48
CA PRO A 165 -4.47 -19.38 -10.63
C PRO A 165 -4.79 -20.76 -10.06
N GLU A 166 -6.00 -20.90 -9.49
CA GLU A 166 -6.53 -22.12 -8.88
C GLU A 166 -5.77 -22.63 -7.63
N ARG A 167 -4.64 -22.03 -7.28
CA ARG A 167 -3.84 -22.42 -6.11
C ARG A 167 -4.24 -21.61 -4.88
N VAL A 168 -4.26 -22.29 -3.73
CA VAL A 168 -4.40 -21.60 -2.44
C VAL A 168 -3.05 -21.06 -2.03
N LEU A 169 -2.97 -19.74 -1.87
CA LEU A 169 -1.78 -19.08 -1.35
C LEU A 169 -1.95 -18.88 0.17
N PRO A 170 -1.06 -19.44 0.99
CA PRO A 170 -1.07 -19.25 2.43
C PRO A 170 -0.88 -17.77 2.82
N HIS A 171 -1.38 -17.38 4.00
CA HIS A 171 -1.30 -16.00 4.48
C HIS A 171 0.15 -15.50 4.57
N ASP A 172 1.05 -16.30 5.16
CA ASP A 172 2.48 -16.02 5.30
C ASP A 172 3.17 -15.76 3.95
N LEU A 173 2.91 -16.62 2.96
CA LEU A 173 3.42 -16.43 1.61
C LEU A 173 2.93 -15.13 0.97
N ILE A 174 1.64 -14.82 1.13
CA ILE A 174 1.10 -13.56 0.59
C ILE A 174 1.73 -12.36 1.29
N TYR A 175 1.86 -12.40 2.61
CA TYR A 175 2.52 -11.34 3.36
C TYR A 175 3.97 -11.13 2.92
N GLU A 176 4.74 -12.21 2.83
CA GLU A 176 6.12 -12.14 2.34
C GLU A 176 6.21 -11.56 0.93
N ARG A 177 5.37 -12.03 0.01
CA ARG A 177 5.42 -11.62 -1.40
C ARG A 177 4.89 -10.21 -1.65
N VAL A 178 3.81 -9.82 -0.98
CA VAL A 178 3.17 -8.52 -1.16
C VAL A 178 3.77 -7.45 -0.25
N TRP A 179 4.17 -7.75 0.97
CA TRP A 179 4.74 -6.78 1.93
C TRP A 179 6.21 -7.00 2.24
N GLY A 180 6.77 -8.16 1.92
CA GLY A 180 8.19 -8.47 2.14
C GLY A 180 8.53 -8.96 3.54
N TYR A 181 7.53 -9.21 4.37
CA TYR A 181 7.66 -9.75 5.74
C TYR A 181 6.31 -10.32 6.20
N ASP A 182 6.34 -11.17 7.23
CA ASP A 182 5.13 -11.69 7.87
C ASP A 182 4.70 -10.77 9.02
N PHE A 183 3.45 -10.32 8.98
CA PHE A 183 2.84 -9.49 10.04
C PHE A 183 2.46 -10.27 11.29
N GLY A 184 2.64 -11.58 11.29
CA GLY A 184 2.14 -12.48 12.33
C GLY A 184 0.61 -12.67 12.31
N PRO A 185 0.13 -13.59 13.14
CA PRO A 185 -1.27 -14.05 13.10
C PRO A 185 -2.32 -13.01 13.52
N ALA A 186 -1.89 -11.92 14.16
CA ALA A 186 -2.79 -10.85 14.64
C ALA A 186 -3.12 -9.80 13.56
N SER A 187 -2.45 -9.82 12.40
CA SER A 187 -2.65 -8.82 11.36
C SER A 187 -3.92 -9.10 10.54
N ASN A 188 -4.73 -8.06 10.38
CA ASN A 188 -5.91 -8.09 9.50
C ASN A 188 -5.65 -7.42 8.12
N ALA A 189 -4.44 -6.93 7.85
CA ALA A 189 -4.14 -6.16 6.63
C ALA A 189 -4.56 -6.91 5.36
N LEU A 190 -4.13 -8.15 5.21
CA LEU A 190 -4.46 -8.96 4.03
C LEU A 190 -5.98 -9.12 3.83
N ARG A 191 -6.74 -9.31 4.92
CA ARG A 191 -8.20 -9.43 4.85
C ARG A 191 -8.85 -8.14 4.33
N VAL A 192 -8.34 -7.01 4.74
CA VAL A 192 -8.82 -5.69 4.32
C VAL A 192 -8.55 -5.49 2.84
N TYR A 193 -7.33 -5.72 2.35
CA TYR A 193 -6.99 -5.58 0.93
C TYR A 193 -7.75 -6.54 0.03
N VAL A 194 -7.95 -7.79 0.46
CA VAL A 194 -8.83 -8.73 -0.25
C VAL A 194 -10.27 -8.21 -0.31
N GLY A 195 -10.76 -7.59 0.76
CA GLY A 195 -12.09 -6.96 0.78
C GLY A 195 -12.21 -5.83 -0.25
N TYR A 196 -11.19 -4.98 -0.36
CA TYR A 196 -11.17 -3.89 -1.34
C TYR A 196 -11.11 -4.40 -2.77
N LEU A 197 -10.22 -5.34 -3.05
CA LEU A 197 -10.14 -5.95 -4.37
C LEU A 197 -11.47 -6.57 -4.78
N ARG A 198 -12.09 -7.36 -3.92
CA ARG A 198 -13.41 -7.94 -4.19
C ARG A 198 -14.41 -6.86 -4.55
N ARG A 199 -14.56 -5.85 -3.70
CA ARG A 199 -15.50 -4.75 -3.93
C ARG A 199 -15.25 -4.04 -5.26
N LYS A 200 -13.99 -3.70 -5.59
CA LYS A 200 -13.63 -3.05 -6.84
C LYS A 200 -13.96 -3.92 -8.05
N LEU A 201 -13.59 -5.20 -8.02
CA LEU A 201 -13.83 -6.13 -9.11
C LEU A 201 -15.33 -6.40 -9.30
N GLU A 202 -16.09 -6.65 -8.24
CA GLU A 202 -17.53 -6.87 -8.26
C GLU A 202 -18.30 -5.64 -8.76
N THR A 203 -17.92 -4.44 -8.31
CA THR A 203 -18.52 -3.17 -8.78
C THR A 203 -18.28 -2.96 -10.29
N ALA A 204 -17.22 -3.53 -10.82
CA ALA A 204 -16.94 -3.50 -12.26
C ALA A 204 -17.62 -4.61 -13.06
N GLY A 205 -18.32 -5.53 -12.39
CA GLY A 205 -19.06 -6.62 -13.01
C GLY A 205 -18.30 -7.95 -13.08
N ALA A 206 -17.14 -8.07 -12.40
CA ALA A 206 -16.49 -9.37 -12.27
C ALA A 206 -17.31 -10.29 -11.36
N PRO A 207 -17.38 -11.60 -11.66
CA PRO A 207 -17.90 -12.57 -10.71
C PRO A 207 -16.99 -12.69 -9.46
N ALA A 208 -17.43 -13.42 -8.45
CA ALA A 208 -16.65 -13.66 -7.24
C ALA A 208 -15.46 -14.59 -7.53
N LEU A 209 -14.32 -14.01 -7.92
CA LEU A 209 -13.12 -14.75 -8.33
C LEU A 209 -12.13 -15.01 -7.19
N ILE A 210 -12.07 -14.14 -6.18
CA ILE A 210 -11.14 -14.28 -5.05
C ILE A 210 -11.84 -15.05 -3.94
N HIS A 211 -11.38 -16.26 -3.65
CA HIS A 211 -11.97 -17.17 -2.66
C HIS A 211 -11.16 -17.20 -1.37
N THR A 212 -11.84 -17.28 -0.23
CA THR A 212 -11.22 -17.49 1.09
C THR A 212 -11.18 -18.97 1.41
N VAL A 213 -10.00 -19.49 1.68
CA VAL A 213 -9.81 -20.82 2.25
C VAL A 213 -9.55 -20.63 3.76
N ARG A 214 -10.58 -20.91 4.56
CA ARG A 214 -10.55 -20.64 6.02
C ARG A 214 -9.34 -21.28 6.68
N GLY A 215 -8.63 -20.51 7.48
CA GLY A 215 -7.44 -20.94 8.23
C GLY A 215 -6.19 -21.16 7.37
N VAL A 216 -6.26 -20.99 6.04
CA VAL A 216 -5.13 -21.23 5.13
C VAL A 216 -4.73 -19.95 4.39
N GLY A 217 -5.65 -19.36 3.60
CA GLY A 217 -5.30 -18.22 2.75
C GLY A 217 -6.36 -17.89 1.72
N TYR A 218 -5.90 -17.46 0.53
CA TYR A 218 -6.75 -17.03 -0.56
C TYR A 218 -6.38 -17.72 -1.88
N ALA A 219 -7.35 -17.82 -2.78
CA ALA A 219 -7.15 -18.36 -4.11
C ALA A 219 -7.94 -17.55 -5.14
N LEU A 220 -7.40 -17.38 -6.34
CA LEU A 220 -8.12 -16.90 -7.50
C LEU A 220 -8.67 -18.10 -8.28
N ARG A 221 -10.00 -18.19 -8.40
CA ARG A 221 -10.70 -19.31 -9.04
C ARG A 221 -11.84 -18.82 -9.90
N ALA A 222 -12.18 -19.60 -10.91
CA ALA A 222 -13.43 -19.43 -11.62
C ALA A 222 -14.62 -19.65 -10.65
N PRO A 223 -15.76 -18.97 -10.85
CA PRO A 223 -16.96 -19.13 -10.03
C PRO A 223 -17.53 -20.53 -10.08
#